data_3f8c97f7fd0ed844f7f5391c1da6f32f
#
_entry.id   3f8c97f7fd0ed844f7f5391c1da6f32f
#
_cell.length_a   1.000
_cell.length_b   1.000
_cell.length_c   1.000
_cell.angle_alpha   90.00
_cell.angle_beta   90.00
_cell.angle_gamma   90.00
#
_symmetry.space_group_name_H-M   'P 1'
#
loop_
_entity.id
_entity.type
_entity.pdbx_description
1 polymer ?
#
loop_
_entity_poly.entity_id
_entity_poly.type
_entity_poly.pdbx_seq_one_letter_code
_entity_poly.pdbx_strand_id
1 'polypeptide(L)'
;KIIKCVSLKKSTTKEKEDLIFALKVCKHVKSNAIVLAKNMQTIGIGAGQMSRIDSTKIALLKSDKKFKEKGFVAASDAFFPFNDSIKLLINNNCKSIIQPKGSINDKKVIDLVNKNKISLFFTNQRFFKH
;
A
#
# COMPACT_ATOMS: atom_id res chain seq x y z
N LYS A 1 -3.45 -7.39 16.57
CA LYS A 1 -2.88 -6.62 15.46
C LYS A 1 -3.27 -5.16 15.59
N ILE A 2 -2.29 -4.29 15.72
CA ILE A 2 -2.52 -2.86 15.88
C ILE A 2 -2.32 -2.17 14.53
N ILE A 3 -3.34 -1.40 14.13
CA ILE A 3 -3.32 -0.59 12.92
C ILE A 3 -3.45 0.88 13.36
N LYS A 4 -2.50 1.71 12.98
CA LYS A 4 -2.46 3.11 13.41
C LYS A 4 -2.34 4.04 12.21
N CYS A 5 -3.24 5.02 12.13
CA CYS A 5 -3.12 6.08 11.14
C CYS A 5 -2.03 7.07 11.58
N VAL A 6 -1.01 7.24 10.74
CA VAL A 6 0.15 8.09 11.06
C VAL A 6 0.23 9.34 10.18
N SER A 7 -0.66 9.45 9.21
CA SER A 7 -0.74 10.63 8.34
C SER A 7 -1.68 11.69 8.91
N LEU A 8 -1.55 12.92 8.40
CA LEU A 8 -2.46 14.00 8.76
C LEU A 8 -3.86 13.75 8.18
N LYS A 9 -3.92 13.28 6.93
CA LYS A 9 -5.20 12.93 6.31
C LYS A 9 -5.70 11.61 6.88
N LYS A 10 -6.99 11.59 7.27
CA LYS A 10 -7.65 10.36 7.70
C LYS A 10 -8.27 9.67 6.49
N SER A 11 -8.35 8.35 6.56
CA SER A 11 -9.04 7.58 5.53
C SER A 11 -10.55 7.68 5.71
N THR A 12 -11.30 7.44 4.63
CA THR A 12 -12.73 7.17 4.77
C THR A 12 -12.90 5.78 5.38
N THR A 13 -14.10 5.50 5.89
CA THR A 13 -14.42 4.16 6.42
C THR A 13 -14.23 3.10 5.33
N LYS A 14 -14.68 3.40 4.12
CA LYS A 14 -14.56 2.48 2.99
C LYS A 14 -13.09 2.20 2.62
N GLU A 15 -12.26 3.23 2.59
CA GLU A 15 -10.83 3.07 2.34
C GLU A 15 -10.20 2.17 3.39
N LYS A 16 -10.55 2.37 4.66
CA LYS A 16 -10.01 1.55 5.74
C LYS A 16 -10.42 0.09 5.62
N GLU A 17 -11.67 -0.17 5.26
CA GLU A 17 -12.16 -1.53 5.00
C GLU A 17 -11.37 -2.18 3.87
N ASP A 18 -11.16 -1.45 2.78
CA ASP A 18 -10.40 -1.93 1.63
C ASP A 18 -8.93 -2.19 2.00
N LEU A 19 -8.34 -1.35 2.86
CA LEU A 19 -6.97 -1.55 3.34
C LEU A 19 -6.84 -2.83 4.16
N ILE A 20 -7.78 -3.07 5.06
CA ILE A 20 -7.77 -4.28 5.89
C ILE A 20 -7.92 -5.53 5.01
N PHE A 21 -8.80 -5.45 4.02
CA PHE A 21 -8.97 -6.52 3.04
C PHE A 21 -7.67 -6.78 2.28
N ALA A 22 -7.06 -5.73 1.74
CA ALA A 22 -5.80 -5.84 1.00
C ALA A 22 -4.67 -6.42 1.87
N LEU A 23 -4.62 -6.02 3.14
CA LEU A 23 -3.61 -6.53 4.07
C LEU A 23 -3.79 -8.02 4.32
N LYS A 24 -5.03 -8.50 4.45
CA LYS A 24 -5.31 -9.92 4.59
C LYS A 24 -4.85 -10.71 3.37
N VAL A 25 -5.06 -10.17 2.17
CA VAL A 25 -4.59 -10.80 0.94
C VAL A 25 -3.06 -10.85 0.93
N CYS A 26 -2.38 -9.80 1.37
CA CYS A 26 -0.91 -9.77 1.45
C CYS A 26 -0.33 -10.94 2.24
N LYS A 27 -1.02 -11.39 3.29
CA LYS A 27 -0.55 -12.51 4.13
C LYS A 27 -0.43 -13.82 3.35
N HIS A 28 -1.16 -13.96 2.26
CA HIS A 28 -1.22 -15.18 1.47
C HIS A 28 -0.47 -15.08 0.15
N VAL A 29 0.23 -14.00 -0.07
CA VAL A 29 0.92 -13.70 -1.34
C VAL A 29 2.42 -13.71 -1.09
N LYS A 30 3.16 -14.27 -2.03
CA LYS A 30 4.62 -14.39 -1.91
C LYS A 30 5.30 -13.02 -1.92
N SER A 31 6.20 -12.80 -0.96
CA SER A 31 6.99 -11.56 -0.88
C SER A 31 7.88 -11.38 -2.12
N ASN A 32 8.19 -10.20 -2.53
CA ASN A 32 7.67 -8.92 -2.05
C ASN A 32 6.25 -8.74 -2.55
N ALA A 33 5.30 -8.48 -1.66
CA ALA A 33 3.89 -8.42 -2.01
C ALA A 33 3.33 -7.00 -1.91
N ILE A 34 2.71 -6.56 -2.99
CA ILE A 34 1.92 -5.32 -3.05
C ILE A 34 0.54 -5.70 -3.55
N VAL A 35 -0.48 -5.34 -2.80
CA VAL A 35 -1.88 -5.61 -3.17
C VAL A 35 -2.63 -4.30 -3.29
N LEU A 36 -3.22 -4.07 -4.45
CA LEU A 36 -4.09 -2.92 -4.70
C LEU A 36 -5.54 -3.39 -4.62
N ALA A 37 -6.39 -2.60 -3.97
CA ALA A 37 -7.78 -2.98 -3.76
C ALA A 37 -8.72 -1.79 -3.89
N LYS A 38 -9.97 -2.09 -4.24
CA LYS A 38 -11.08 -1.15 -4.24
C LYS A 38 -12.37 -1.92 -4.16
N ASN A 39 -13.33 -1.39 -3.38
CA ASN A 39 -14.65 -2.02 -3.23
C ASN A 39 -14.56 -3.50 -2.81
N MET A 40 -13.66 -3.78 -1.88
CA MET A 40 -13.46 -5.12 -1.31
C MET A 40 -13.06 -6.16 -2.35
N GLN A 41 -12.34 -5.75 -3.40
CA GLN A 41 -11.75 -6.66 -4.37
C GLN A 41 -10.34 -6.24 -4.69
N THR A 42 -9.50 -7.21 -5.02
CA THR A 42 -8.15 -6.93 -5.50
C THR A 42 -8.25 -6.43 -6.94
N ILE A 43 -7.50 -5.38 -7.25
CA ILE A 43 -7.46 -4.83 -8.61
C ILE A 43 -6.10 -5.02 -9.26
N GLY A 44 -5.08 -5.35 -8.48
CA GLY A 44 -3.75 -5.66 -8.99
C GLY A 44 -2.89 -6.22 -7.86
N ILE A 45 -2.12 -7.25 -8.16
CA ILE A 45 -1.20 -7.88 -7.20
C ILE A 45 0.16 -8.01 -7.86
N GLY A 46 1.19 -7.49 -7.19
CA GLY A 46 2.58 -7.74 -7.52
C GLY A 46 3.17 -8.64 -6.44
N ALA A 47 3.81 -9.74 -6.83
CA ALA A 47 4.26 -10.74 -5.89
C ALA A 47 5.55 -11.41 -6.34
N GLY A 48 6.32 -11.91 -5.37
CA GLY A 48 7.46 -12.76 -5.64
C GLY A 48 8.64 -12.08 -6.33
N GLN A 49 8.67 -10.77 -6.39
CA GLN A 49 9.73 -10.03 -7.07
C GLN A 49 10.90 -9.76 -6.14
N MET A 50 12.06 -9.50 -6.73
CA MET A 50 13.28 -9.22 -5.97
C MET A 50 13.25 -7.89 -5.25
N SER A 51 12.47 -6.93 -5.74
CA SER A 51 12.36 -5.61 -5.12
C SER A 51 10.91 -5.18 -4.98
N ARG A 52 10.67 -4.28 -4.01
CA ARG A 52 9.34 -3.74 -3.75
C ARG A 52 8.85 -2.88 -4.90
N ILE A 53 9.75 -2.13 -5.53
CA ILE A 53 9.37 -1.29 -6.69
C ILE A 53 8.89 -2.16 -7.86
N ASP A 54 9.51 -3.31 -8.09
CA ASP A 54 9.08 -4.20 -9.16
C ASP A 54 7.69 -4.77 -8.88
N SER A 55 7.41 -5.18 -7.64
CA SER A 55 6.08 -5.64 -7.25
C SER A 55 5.04 -4.53 -7.42
N THR A 56 5.39 -3.29 -7.06
CA THR A 56 4.50 -2.14 -7.22
C THR A 56 4.17 -1.90 -8.69
N LYS A 57 5.17 -1.94 -9.56
CA LYS A 57 4.97 -1.77 -11.00
C LYS A 57 4.05 -2.85 -11.58
N ILE A 58 4.26 -4.10 -11.18
CA ILE A 58 3.44 -5.22 -11.64
C ILE A 58 1.98 -5.06 -11.18
N ALA A 59 1.78 -4.72 -9.91
CA ALA A 59 0.44 -4.50 -9.37
C ALA A 59 -0.30 -3.41 -10.16
N LEU A 60 0.37 -2.30 -10.43
CA LEU A 60 -0.20 -1.19 -11.19
C LEU A 60 -0.47 -1.57 -12.64
N LEU A 61 0.44 -2.33 -13.25
CA LEU A 61 0.28 -2.78 -14.64
C LEU A 61 -0.95 -3.67 -14.80
N LYS A 62 -1.23 -4.52 -13.81
CA LYS A 62 -2.37 -5.43 -13.84
C LYS A 62 -3.69 -4.76 -13.51
N SER A 63 -3.66 -3.57 -12.88
CA SER A 63 -4.89 -2.86 -12.52
C SER A 63 -5.50 -2.19 -13.75
N ASP A 64 -6.84 -2.21 -13.80
CA ASP A 64 -7.58 -1.55 -14.86
C ASP A 64 -7.50 -0.04 -14.71
N LYS A 65 -7.42 0.66 -15.83
CA LYS A 65 -7.34 2.13 -15.89
C LYS A 65 -8.49 2.80 -15.11
N LYS A 66 -9.69 2.27 -15.16
CA LYS A 66 -10.86 2.84 -14.46
C LYS A 66 -10.63 2.96 -12.95
N PHE A 67 -9.89 2.02 -12.34
CA PHE A 67 -9.59 2.07 -10.92
C PHE A 67 -8.57 3.17 -10.60
N LYS A 68 -7.63 3.40 -11.50
CA LYS A 68 -6.67 4.51 -11.35
C LYS A 68 -7.37 5.86 -11.44
N GLU A 69 -8.40 5.98 -12.26
CA GLU A 69 -9.18 7.21 -12.37
C GLU A 69 -10.00 7.49 -11.10
N LYS A 70 -10.58 6.44 -10.49
CA LYS A 70 -11.45 6.57 -9.31
C LYS A 70 -10.68 6.57 -7.99
N GLY A 71 -9.43 6.12 -8.00
CA GLY A 71 -8.64 5.96 -6.80
C GLY A 71 -8.77 4.56 -6.22
N PHE A 72 -7.76 4.14 -5.47
CA PHE A 72 -7.66 2.81 -4.89
C PHE A 72 -6.79 2.86 -3.65
N VAL A 73 -6.69 1.76 -2.94
CA VAL A 73 -5.81 1.62 -1.77
C VAL A 73 -4.74 0.58 -2.03
N ALA A 74 -3.65 0.63 -1.28
CA ALA A 74 -2.52 -0.28 -1.43
C ALA A 74 -2.07 -0.82 -0.09
N ALA A 75 -1.75 -2.11 -0.05
CA ALA A 75 -1.15 -2.76 1.10
C ALA A 75 0.20 -3.37 0.71
N SER A 76 1.15 -3.31 1.63
CA SER A 76 2.48 -3.91 1.47
C SER A 76 2.75 -4.87 2.62
N ASP A 77 3.39 -5.99 2.33
CA ASP A 77 3.74 -6.99 3.34
C ASP A 77 4.94 -6.59 4.20
N ALA A 78 5.65 -5.54 3.82
CA ALA A 78 6.76 -4.97 4.59
C ALA A 78 6.84 -3.46 4.35
N PHE A 79 7.66 -2.76 5.14
CA PHE A 79 7.85 -1.33 4.94
C PHE A 79 8.50 -1.04 3.58
N PHE A 80 8.25 0.17 3.06
CA PHE A 80 8.90 0.64 1.85
C PHE A 80 10.30 1.17 2.20
N PRO A 81 11.37 0.55 1.69
CA PRO A 81 12.73 0.99 2.03
C PRO A 81 13.10 2.33 1.41
N PHE A 82 12.44 2.69 0.32
CA PHE A 82 12.67 3.94 -0.41
C PHE A 82 11.33 4.56 -0.78
N ASN A 83 11.38 5.82 -1.22
CA ASN A 83 10.16 6.56 -1.58
C ASN A 83 9.64 6.27 -2.99
N ASP A 84 10.39 5.53 -3.81
CA ASP A 84 10.05 5.30 -5.21
C ASP A 84 8.70 4.62 -5.40
N SER A 85 8.41 3.56 -4.63
CA SER A 85 7.13 2.86 -4.70
C SER A 85 5.98 3.75 -4.27
N ILE A 86 6.18 4.52 -3.19
CA ILE A 86 5.15 5.44 -2.69
C ILE A 86 4.83 6.51 -3.74
N LYS A 87 5.86 7.09 -4.36
CA LYS A 87 5.67 8.09 -5.42
C LYS A 87 4.90 7.51 -6.61
N LEU A 88 5.24 6.28 -6.98
CA LEU A 88 4.57 5.60 -8.09
C LEU A 88 3.10 5.35 -7.78
N LEU A 89 2.78 4.94 -6.56
CA LEU A 89 1.39 4.75 -6.11
C LEU A 89 0.63 6.08 -6.12
N ILE A 90 1.23 7.13 -5.58
CA ILE A 90 0.61 8.47 -5.55
C ILE A 90 0.33 8.96 -6.97
N ASN A 91 1.28 8.79 -7.88
CA ASN A 91 1.14 9.23 -9.26
C ASN A 91 0.05 8.46 -10.02
N ASN A 92 -0.34 7.30 -9.54
CA ASN A 92 -1.41 6.50 -10.12
C ASN A 92 -2.73 6.61 -9.35
N ASN A 93 -2.85 7.64 -8.49
CA ASN A 93 -4.09 7.96 -7.78
C ASN A 93 -4.41 7.03 -6.60
N CYS A 94 -3.39 6.47 -5.96
CA CYS A 94 -3.57 5.75 -4.70
C CYS A 94 -4.00 6.74 -3.61
N LYS A 95 -5.03 6.40 -2.86
CA LYS A 95 -5.62 7.30 -1.85
C LYS A 95 -5.20 6.96 -0.43
N SER A 96 -4.84 5.71 -0.18
CA SER A 96 -4.49 5.27 1.17
C SER A 96 -3.56 4.06 1.08
N ILE A 97 -2.64 3.98 2.04
CA ILE A 97 -1.60 2.95 2.05
C ILE A 97 -1.51 2.37 3.45
N ILE A 98 -1.27 1.06 3.54
CA ILE A 98 -0.97 0.37 4.79
C ILE A 98 0.31 -0.44 4.64
N GLN A 99 1.21 -0.31 5.62
CA GLN A 99 2.49 -1.02 5.65
C GLN A 99 2.92 -1.26 7.09
N PRO A 100 3.79 -2.24 7.36
CA PRO A 100 4.42 -2.35 8.67
C PRO A 100 5.36 -1.16 8.93
N LYS A 101 5.46 -0.75 10.18
CA LYS A 101 6.44 0.25 10.59
C LYS A 101 7.83 -0.39 10.75
N GLY A 102 8.86 0.44 10.94
CA GLY A 102 10.19 -0.02 11.35
C GLY A 102 11.32 0.35 10.40
N SER A 103 11.04 1.07 9.34
CA SER A 103 12.08 1.57 8.45
C SER A 103 12.67 2.87 8.98
N ILE A 104 13.97 3.06 8.79
CA ILE A 104 14.58 4.38 9.00
C ILE A 104 14.02 5.42 8.03
N ASN A 105 13.34 4.97 6.98
CA ASN A 105 12.70 5.82 6.00
C ASN A 105 11.27 6.23 6.40
N ASP A 106 10.74 5.76 7.53
CA ASP A 106 9.34 5.99 7.92
C ASP A 106 8.98 7.47 7.95
N LYS A 107 9.86 8.31 8.52
CA LYS A 107 9.59 9.75 8.57
C LYS A 107 9.47 10.36 7.18
N LYS A 108 10.31 9.96 6.25
CA LYS A 108 10.26 10.46 4.86
C LYS A 108 8.99 10.01 4.16
N VAL A 109 8.53 8.80 4.43
CA VAL A 109 7.28 8.28 3.87
C VAL A 109 6.09 9.08 4.42
N ILE A 110 6.06 9.33 5.73
CA ILE A 110 5.02 10.14 6.35
C ILE A 110 4.99 11.55 5.75
N ASP A 111 6.15 12.19 5.62
CA ASP A 111 6.23 13.54 5.03
C ASP A 111 5.70 13.55 3.60
N LEU A 112 6.04 12.53 2.82
CA LEU A 112 5.62 12.42 1.42
C LEU A 112 4.10 12.25 1.29
N VAL A 113 3.50 11.36 2.09
CA VAL A 113 2.05 11.16 2.04
C VAL A 113 1.30 12.38 2.55
N ASN A 114 1.83 13.06 3.56
CA ASN A 114 1.22 14.30 4.08
C ASN A 114 1.22 15.40 3.01
N LYS A 115 2.33 15.56 2.30
CA LYS A 115 2.45 16.53 1.23
C LYS A 115 1.43 16.29 0.12
N ASN A 116 1.12 15.03 -0.13
CA ASN A 116 0.22 14.63 -1.22
C ASN A 116 -1.19 14.31 -0.74
N LYS A 117 -1.50 14.54 0.54
CA LYS A 117 -2.83 14.33 1.14
C LYS A 117 -3.33 12.90 0.97
N ILE A 118 -2.43 11.95 1.22
CA ILE A 118 -2.72 10.51 1.20
C ILE A 118 -2.78 10.04 2.66
N SER A 119 -3.69 9.13 2.99
CA SER A 119 -3.69 8.53 4.31
C SER A 119 -2.72 7.34 4.37
N LEU A 120 -2.05 7.19 5.50
CA LEU A 120 -1.06 6.15 5.71
C LEU A 120 -1.30 5.48 7.06
N PHE A 121 -1.32 4.16 7.05
CA PHE A 121 -1.46 3.35 8.26
C PHE A 121 -0.21 2.50 8.45
N PHE A 122 0.21 2.37 9.71
CA PHE A 122 1.26 1.45 10.09
C PHE A 122 0.67 0.29 10.88
N THR A 123 1.18 -0.91 10.60
CA THR A 123 0.96 -2.08 11.47
C THR A 123 2.25 -2.35 12.24
N ASN A 124 2.14 -3.09 13.34
CA ASN A 124 3.32 -3.49 14.11
C ASN A 124 3.82 -4.90 13.75
N GLN A 125 3.27 -5.50 12.70
CA GLN A 125 3.66 -6.83 12.24
C GLN A 125 4.04 -6.81 10.78
N ARG A 126 5.02 -7.62 10.43
CA ARG A 126 5.37 -7.92 9.05
C ARG A 126 4.68 -9.20 8.63
N PHE A 127 4.33 -9.28 7.34
CA PHE A 127 3.69 -10.45 6.78
C PHE A 127 4.51 -10.90 5.57
N PHE A 128 5.35 -11.92 5.79
CA PHE A 128 6.16 -12.47 4.71
C PHE A 128 5.67 -13.87 4.36
N LYS A 129 5.60 -14.15 3.08
CA LYS A 129 5.41 -15.49 2.56
C LYS A 129 6.55 -15.79 1.59
N HIS A 130 7.35 -16.75 1.97
CA HIS A 130 8.52 -17.14 1.20
C HIS A 130 8.23 -18.34 0.32
#